data_03a684fbc3618a3f61333c17451c4f2b
#
_entry.id   03a684fbc3618a3f61333c17451c4f2b
#
_cell.length_a   1.000
_cell.length_b   1.000
_cell.length_c   1.000
_cell.angle_alpha   90.00
_cell.angle_beta   90.00
_cell.angle_gamma   90.00
#
_symmetry.space_group_name_H-M   'P 1'
#
loop_
_entity.id
_entity.type
_entity.pdbx_description
1 polymer ?
#
loop_
_entity_poly.entity_id
_entity_poly.type
_entity_poly.pdbx_seq_one_letter_code
_entity_poly.pdbx_strand_id
1 'polypeptide(L)'
;MIVICEECGKKYQIDPQKIKGEKAKFRCKTCNHIIVITKPEISEEPILDIEKEISKAPPPPPEPLSQELAPKEEDNLLTKAEPVMRETSAPVREQRESSPKPVMLEGRKRRFGLRAKMIALFFLVPFVILLGTGLFFTMQFQELAKAVTSEGVSIVTNMGEETIAYIAKSVATQCKIYLDSHPQLDKKDFNTDPNFKKLAVQKVGMTGYTALYELPGPDGIWRTWAHANPNIVGIDMSTLKDSLKENFPGFWKIYTAVKPHKDSKGYYNWKDPDGRIRPKFMVCTAIEGTNYVIAATTYIDEFNQPMKNLEKAAEEHTSRVRNLNILILLVALVLFGGIVSIFNHKLTGKIKELTNAADRISIGELDFEIKIRSNDEIGDLAEAITRMQDSIRISIERLRRRKGL
;
A
#
# COMPACT_ATOMS: atom_id res chain seq x y z
N MET A 1 9.41 13.26 28.72
CA MET A 1 9.66 11.88 28.22
C MET A 1 8.35 11.21 27.83
N ILE A 2 8.38 10.33 26.86
CA ILE A 2 7.20 9.55 26.44
C ILE A 2 7.31 8.15 27.05
N VAL A 3 6.26 7.69 27.71
CA VAL A 3 6.17 6.37 28.32
C VAL A 3 5.00 5.62 27.68
N ILE A 4 5.23 4.38 27.30
CA ILE A 4 4.22 3.52 26.65
C ILE A 4 3.79 2.44 27.62
N CYS A 5 2.49 2.23 27.75
CA CYS A 5 1.96 1.15 28.57
C CYS A 5 2.21 -0.20 27.87
N GLU A 6 2.92 -1.12 28.52
CA GLU A 6 3.29 -2.43 28.00
C GLU A 6 2.08 -3.32 27.67
N GLU A 7 0.98 -3.16 28.42
CA GLU A 7 -0.24 -3.98 28.25
C GLU A 7 -1.15 -3.50 27.10
N CYS A 8 -1.32 -2.17 26.92
CA CYS A 8 -2.31 -1.65 25.96
C CYS A 8 -1.75 -0.68 24.92
N GLY A 9 -0.43 -0.43 24.93
CA GLY A 9 0.24 0.45 23.95
C GLY A 9 -0.08 1.95 24.12
N LYS A 10 -0.85 2.37 25.13
CA LYS A 10 -1.20 3.78 25.34
C LYS A 10 0.03 4.61 25.67
N LYS A 11 0.23 5.72 24.96
CA LYS A 11 1.35 6.65 25.17
C LYS A 11 0.98 7.73 26.19
N TYR A 12 1.91 8.02 27.10
CA TYR A 12 1.81 9.06 28.13
C TYR A 12 3.00 9.99 28.01
N GLN A 13 2.75 11.27 27.96
CA GLN A 13 3.81 12.30 28.02
C GLN A 13 3.98 12.72 29.47
N ILE A 14 5.13 12.45 30.05
CA ILE A 14 5.46 12.72 31.44
C ILE A 14 6.60 13.72 31.48
N ASP A 15 6.45 14.72 32.34
CA ASP A 15 7.49 15.71 32.61
C ASP A 15 8.48 15.12 33.63
N PRO A 16 9.76 14.91 33.24
CA PRO A 16 10.77 14.33 34.13
C PRO A 16 11.01 15.17 35.41
N GLN A 17 10.76 16.49 35.35
CA GLN A 17 10.97 17.37 36.50
C GLN A 17 9.89 17.19 37.62
N LYS A 18 8.76 16.60 37.28
CA LYS A 18 7.68 16.31 38.25
C LYS A 18 7.85 14.99 38.99
N ILE A 19 8.89 14.21 38.64
CA ILE A 19 9.19 12.95 39.32
C ILE A 19 9.98 13.25 40.59
N LYS A 20 9.34 13.07 41.76
CA LYS A 20 9.96 13.19 43.09
C LYS A 20 10.61 11.86 43.46
N GLY A 21 11.95 11.72 43.25
CA GLY A 21 12.72 10.51 43.55
C GLY A 21 13.17 9.74 42.31
N GLU A 22 13.91 8.64 42.51
CA GLU A 22 14.51 7.84 41.40
C GLU A 22 13.46 7.06 40.59
N LYS A 23 12.32 6.69 41.23
CA LYS A 23 11.27 5.89 40.59
C LYS A 23 9.89 6.47 40.90
N ALA A 24 9.05 6.54 39.86
CA ALA A 24 7.64 6.90 40.02
C ALA A 24 6.74 5.78 39.48
N LYS A 25 5.54 5.62 40.12
CA LYS A 25 4.54 4.65 39.67
C LYS A 25 3.22 5.36 39.40
N PHE A 26 2.58 5.02 38.25
CA PHE A 26 1.22 5.49 37.98
C PHE A 26 0.41 4.38 37.27
N ARG A 27 -0.91 4.52 37.30
CA ARG A 27 -1.81 3.56 36.65
C ARG A 27 -2.24 4.02 35.28
N CYS A 28 -2.20 3.10 34.31
CA CYS A 28 -2.71 3.33 32.98
C CYS A 28 -4.23 3.60 33.03
N LYS A 29 -4.69 4.73 32.47
CA LYS A 29 -6.11 5.10 32.45
C LYS A 29 -6.97 4.19 31.57
N THR A 30 -6.36 3.39 30.70
CA THR A 30 -7.07 2.53 29.74
C THR A 30 -7.20 1.09 30.23
N CYS A 31 -6.13 0.48 30.76
CA CYS A 31 -6.11 -0.92 31.20
C CYS A 31 -5.83 -1.13 32.69
N ASN A 32 -5.67 -0.05 33.45
CA ASN A 32 -5.39 -0.04 34.89
C ASN A 32 -4.04 -0.69 35.30
N HIS A 33 -3.19 -1.05 34.34
CA HIS A 33 -1.84 -1.57 34.54
C HIS A 33 -0.96 -0.55 35.27
N ILE A 34 -0.07 -1.00 36.17
CA ILE A 34 0.84 -0.14 36.93
C ILE A 34 2.12 0.06 36.13
N ILE A 35 2.36 1.27 35.69
CA ILE A 35 3.58 1.65 34.95
C ILE A 35 4.59 2.20 35.94
N VAL A 36 5.81 1.64 35.94
CA VAL A 36 6.95 2.09 36.75
C VAL A 36 7.93 2.80 35.86
N ILE A 37 8.29 4.01 36.20
CA ILE A 37 9.28 4.84 35.46
C ILE A 37 10.45 5.17 36.36
N THR A 38 11.67 5.10 35.80
CA THR A 38 12.89 5.54 36.47
C THR A 38 13.30 6.89 35.91
N LYS A 39 13.73 7.80 36.78
CA LYS A 39 14.25 9.10 36.35
C LYS A 39 15.58 8.87 35.61
N PRO A 40 15.78 9.38 34.38
CA PRO A 40 17.08 9.29 33.72
C PRO A 40 18.11 10.07 34.54
N GLU A 41 19.20 9.41 34.93
CA GLU A 41 20.38 10.10 35.44
C GLU A 41 20.99 10.93 34.32
N ILE A 42 21.05 12.24 34.51
CA ILE A 42 21.79 13.14 33.62
C ILE A 42 23.26 13.01 34.08
N SER A 43 24.03 12.12 33.43
CA SER A 43 25.47 12.16 33.49
C SER A 43 25.92 13.40 32.71
N GLU A 44 26.47 14.39 33.39
CA GLU A 44 27.19 15.49 32.77
C GLU A 44 28.51 14.93 32.20
N GLU A 45 28.48 14.39 31.01
CA GLU A 45 29.67 14.28 30.18
C GLU A 45 29.82 15.57 29.33
N PRO A 46 31.04 16.13 29.19
CA PRO A 46 31.23 17.39 28.47
C PRO A 46 30.91 17.20 27.00
N ILE A 47 29.98 18.00 26.52
CA ILE A 47 29.60 18.11 25.10
C ILE A 47 30.81 18.66 24.36
N LEU A 48 31.56 17.78 23.68
CA LEU A 48 32.51 18.18 22.66
C LEU A 48 31.75 18.82 21.50
N ASP A 49 32.15 20.05 21.17
CA ASP A 49 31.63 20.91 20.11
C ASP A 49 31.49 20.17 18.75
N ILE A 50 30.33 19.63 18.47
CA ILE A 50 29.97 19.07 17.15
C ILE A 50 29.39 20.14 16.20
N GLU A 51 29.21 21.38 16.67
CA GLU A 51 28.67 22.48 15.84
C GLU A 51 29.61 22.99 14.73
N LYS A 52 30.89 22.58 14.71
CA LYS A 52 31.86 23.05 13.72
C LYS A 52 32.04 22.20 12.47
N GLU A 53 31.47 20.99 12.39
CA GLU A 53 31.61 20.13 11.21
C GLU A 53 30.36 20.09 10.27
N ILE A 54 29.23 20.64 10.68
CA ILE A 54 28.00 20.68 9.85
C ILE A 54 28.08 21.80 8.78
N SER A 55 29.06 22.69 8.84
CA SER A 55 29.21 23.83 7.89
C SER A 55 29.91 23.48 6.56
N LYS A 56 30.16 22.20 6.24
CA LYS A 56 30.85 21.77 5.01
C LYS A 56 30.08 20.82 4.12
N ALA A 57 28.78 20.67 4.30
CA ALA A 57 27.97 19.92 3.35
C ALA A 57 27.53 20.81 2.17
N PRO A 58 27.66 20.35 0.93
CA PRO A 58 27.18 21.11 -0.23
C PRO A 58 25.65 21.23 -0.22
N PRO A 59 25.08 22.35 -0.74
CA PRO A 59 23.65 22.57 -0.75
C PRO A 59 22.93 21.53 -1.64
N PRO A 60 21.70 21.15 -1.29
CA PRO A 60 20.89 20.25 -2.12
C PRO A 60 20.55 20.91 -3.46
N PRO A 61 20.39 20.11 -4.53
CA PRO A 61 20.04 20.63 -5.84
C PRO A 61 18.65 21.30 -5.81
N PRO A 62 18.42 22.37 -6.61
CA PRO A 62 17.16 23.08 -6.64
C PRO A 62 16.04 22.22 -7.22
N GLU A 63 14.88 22.29 -6.58
CA GLU A 63 13.63 21.71 -7.06
C GLU A 63 13.23 22.32 -8.41
N PRO A 64 12.65 21.55 -9.35
CA PRO A 64 12.18 22.09 -10.61
C PRO A 64 10.96 23.00 -10.40
N LEU A 65 11.10 24.24 -10.82
CA LEU A 65 10.07 25.27 -10.89
C LEU A 65 8.87 24.76 -11.73
N SER A 66 7.73 24.69 -11.07
CA SER A 66 6.42 24.54 -11.72
C SER A 66 6.18 25.74 -12.64
N GLN A 67 6.13 25.48 -13.93
CA GLN A 67 5.71 26.49 -14.91
C GLN A 67 4.20 26.70 -14.80
N GLU A 68 3.86 27.84 -14.27
CA GLU A 68 2.56 28.47 -14.28
C GLU A 68 2.24 28.93 -15.73
N LEU A 69 1.23 28.30 -16.33
CA LEU A 69 0.69 28.70 -17.62
C LEU A 69 -0.32 29.83 -17.39
N ALA A 70 0.10 31.04 -17.72
CA ALA A 70 -0.77 32.20 -17.84
C ALA A 70 -1.69 32.10 -19.08
N PRO A 71 -2.92 32.66 -19.01
CA PRO A 71 -3.87 32.61 -20.14
C PRO A 71 -3.52 33.64 -21.20
N LYS A 72 -3.58 33.24 -22.47
CA LYS A 72 -3.50 34.15 -23.62
C LYS A 72 -4.86 34.73 -23.89
N GLU A 73 -4.87 36.05 -23.92
CA GLU A 73 -5.92 36.96 -24.36
C GLU A 73 -6.38 36.69 -25.77
N GLU A 74 -7.70 36.89 -25.94
CA GLU A 74 -8.38 37.05 -27.20
C GLU A 74 -7.90 38.31 -27.91
N ASP A 75 -7.72 38.25 -29.22
CA ASP A 75 -7.73 39.44 -30.02
C ASP A 75 -8.78 39.37 -31.12
N ASN A 76 -9.59 40.42 -31.09
CA ASN A 76 -10.67 40.80 -31.95
C ASN A 76 -10.24 40.90 -33.41
N LEU A 77 -11.09 40.51 -34.33
CA LEU A 77 -11.26 41.31 -35.55
C LEU A 77 -12.72 41.26 -36.06
N LEU A 78 -13.37 42.36 -35.88
CA LEU A 78 -14.53 42.83 -36.60
C LEU A 78 -14.26 42.98 -38.10
N THR A 79 -15.22 42.67 -38.93
CA THR A 79 -15.78 43.59 -39.99
C THR A 79 -16.69 42.81 -40.90
N LYS A 80 -17.81 43.30 -41.03
CA LYS A 80 -18.56 44.19 -41.98
C LYS A 80 -19.66 43.44 -42.69
N ALA A 81 -20.89 43.71 -42.32
CA ALA A 81 -21.80 44.67 -42.98
C ALA A 81 -22.46 44.14 -44.27
N GLU A 82 -23.78 44.19 -44.13
CA GLU A 82 -24.84 44.22 -45.15
C GLU A 82 -24.50 45.04 -46.42
N PRO A 83 -25.27 44.95 -47.52
CA PRO A 83 -26.69 45.29 -47.51
C PRO A 83 -27.62 44.61 -48.57
N VAL A 84 -28.92 44.53 -48.23
CA VAL A 84 -30.05 45.18 -48.90
C VAL A 84 -30.59 44.72 -50.27
N MET A 85 -31.87 44.29 -50.17
CA MET A 85 -33.00 44.49 -51.11
C MET A 85 -32.91 44.02 -52.57
N ARG A 86 -33.86 43.20 -52.99
CA ARG A 86 -34.94 43.70 -53.89
C ARG A 86 -36.11 42.72 -53.99
N GLU A 87 -37.28 43.31 -53.81
CA GLU A 87 -38.59 42.79 -54.17
C GLU A 87 -38.66 42.44 -55.63
N THR A 88 -39.40 41.42 -55.96
CA THR A 88 -40.22 41.36 -57.15
C THR A 88 -41.45 40.52 -56.92
N SER A 89 -42.55 41.18 -57.01
CA SER A 89 -43.92 40.72 -56.98
C SER A 89 -44.31 39.93 -58.22
N ALA A 90 -45.18 38.95 -58.03
CA ALA A 90 -46.42 38.55 -58.75
C ALA A 90 -46.36 37.03 -59.22
N PRO A 91 -47.52 36.43 -59.48
CA PRO A 91 -48.85 36.65 -58.99
C PRO A 91 -49.52 35.39 -58.33
N VAL A 92 -50.57 35.68 -57.60
CA VAL A 92 -51.57 34.79 -57.04
C VAL A 92 -52.11 33.79 -58.05
N ARG A 93 -52.00 32.48 -57.76
CA ARG A 93 -52.80 31.46 -58.40
C ARG A 93 -53.54 30.69 -57.33
N GLU A 94 -54.80 30.93 -57.25
CA GLU A 94 -55.80 30.17 -56.53
C GLU A 94 -55.61 28.67 -56.83
N GLN A 95 -55.32 27.89 -55.80
CA GLN A 95 -55.52 26.47 -55.84
C GLN A 95 -56.28 25.99 -54.59
N ARG A 96 -57.43 25.46 -54.90
CA ARG A 96 -58.38 24.77 -54.07
C ARG A 96 -57.79 24.06 -52.85
N GLU A 97 -58.39 24.33 -51.74
CA GLU A 97 -58.32 23.53 -50.52
C GLU A 97 -58.62 22.04 -50.79
N SER A 98 -57.60 21.25 -50.64
CA SER A 98 -57.76 19.83 -50.26
C SER A 98 -57.39 19.72 -48.79
N SER A 99 -58.35 19.39 -47.97
CA SER A 99 -58.20 19.10 -46.56
C SER A 99 -57.01 18.15 -46.32
N PRO A 100 -56.05 18.44 -45.46
CA PRO A 100 -55.00 17.53 -45.18
C PRO A 100 -55.54 16.34 -44.37
N LYS A 101 -55.42 15.14 -44.94
CA LYS A 101 -55.61 13.88 -44.20
C LYS A 101 -54.63 13.86 -43.02
N PRO A 102 -55.05 13.42 -41.83
CA PRO A 102 -54.15 13.31 -40.71
C PRO A 102 -52.98 12.36 -41.05
N VAL A 103 -51.77 12.91 -41.14
CA VAL A 103 -50.54 12.13 -41.29
C VAL A 103 -50.37 11.45 -39.93
N MET A 104 -50.78 10.18 -39.87
CA MET A 104 -50.31 9.27 -38.80
C MET A 104 -48.80 9.18 -38.94
N LEU A 105 -48.05 9.89 -38.09
CA LEU A 105 -46.63 9.69 -37.92
C LEU A 105 -46.44 8.27 -37.38
N GLU A 106 -46.14 7.32 -38.31
CA GLU A 106 -45.65 6.00 -37.93
C GLU A 106 -44.54 6.15 -36.90
N GLY A 107 -44.78 5.62 -35.72
CA GLY A 107 -43.86 5.73 -34.60
C GLY A 107 -42.47 5.16 -34.96
N ARG A 108 -41.59 6.09 -35.25
CA ARG A 108 -40.14 5.79 -35.47
C ARG A 108 -39.65 4.93 -34.31
N LYS A 109 -39.43 3.65 -34.50
CA LYS A 109 -38.83 2.75 -33.47
C LYS A 109 -37.50 3.35 -33.06
N ARG A 110 -37.49 4.08 -31.95
CA ARG A 110 -36.26 4.64 -31.36
C ARG A 110 -35.46 3.47 -30.80
N ARG A 111 -34.29 3.18 -31.39
CA ARG A 111 -33.38 2.11 -30.96
C ARG A 111 -32.93 2.25 -29.50
N PHE A 112 -32.88 3.46 -28.95
CA PHE A 112 -32.56 3.76 -27.55
C PHE A 112 -33.50 4.87 -27.06
N GLY A 113 -34.47 4.49 -26.22
CA GLY A 113 -35.37 5.44 -25.56
C GLY A 113 -34.64 6.30 -24.51
N LEU A 114 -35.26 7.39 -24.09
CA LEU A 114 -34.73 8.30 -23.06
C LEU A 114 -34.31 7.56 -21.78
N ARG A 115 -35.09 6.55 -21.36
CA ARG A 115 -34.78 5.69 -20.20
C ARG A 115 -33.43 5.02 -20.32
N ALA A 116 -33.13 4.41 -21.46
CA ALA A 116 -31.86 3.69 -21.68
C ALA A 116 -30.66 4.67 -21.67
N LYS A 117 -30.82 5.87 -22.24
CA LYS A 117 -29.78 6.91 -22.21
C LYS A 117 -29.52 7.42 -20.80
N MET A 118 -30.56 7.64 -20.01
CA MET A 118 -30.45 8.08 -18.62
C MET A 118 -29.78 7.01 -17.75
N ILE A 119 -30.16 5.74 -17.91
CA ILE A 119 -29.50 4.62 -17.20
C ILE A 119 -28.01 4.53 -17.60
N ALA A 120 -27.72 4.61 -18.89
CA ALA A 120 -26.32 4.55 -19.35
C ALA A 120 -25.48 5.70 -18.78
N LEU A 121 -25.99 6.94 -18.79
CA LEU A 121 -25.23 8.09 -18.34
C LEU A 121 -25.12 8.19 -16.81
N PHE A 122 -26.22 8.00 -16.09
CA PHE A 122 -26.27 8.23 -14.64
C PHE A 122 -25.96 6.98 -13.79
N PHE A 123 -25.96 5.81 -14.36
CA PHE A 123 -25.66 4.57 -13.67
C PHE A 123 -24.39 3.90 -14.20
N LEU A 124 -24.32 3.59 -15.51
CA LEU A 124 -23.23 2.79 -16.07
C LEU A 124 -21.91 3.55 -16.02
N VAL A 125 -21.88 4.85 -16.34
CA VAL A 125 -20.64 5.66 -16.34
C VAL A 125 -20.06 5.79 -14.92
N PRO A 126 -20.78 6.23 -13.88
CA PRO A 126 -20.25 6.25 -12.52
C PRO A 126 -19.87 4.88 -11.99
N PHE A 127 -20.61 3.82 -12.37
CA PHE A 127 -20.29 2.47 -11.98
C PHE A 127 -18.96 1.98 -12.56
N VAL A 128 -18.69 2.23 -13.85
CA VAL A 128 -17.42 1.86 -14.48
C VAL A 128 -16.26 2.63 -13.86
N ILE A 129 -16.45 3.91 -13.54
CA ILE A 129 -15.43 4.73 -12.85
C ILE A 129 -15.14 4.16 -11.45
N LEU A 130 -16.17 3.88 -10.66
CA LEU A 130 -16.02 3.30 -9.32
C LEU A 130 -15.34 1.94 -9.35
N LEU A 131 -15.71 1.08 -10.31
CA LEU A 131 -15.09 -0.23 -10.49
C LEU A 131 -13.63 -0.10 -10.90
N GLY A 132 -13.34 0.79 -11.85
CA GLY A 132 -11.96 1.06 -12.31
C GLY A 132 -11.07 1.60 -11.21
N THR A 133 -11.55 2.57 -10.46
CA THR A 133 -10.80 3.14 -9.31
C THR A 133 -10.60 2.11 -8.20
N GLY A 134 -11.61 1.31 -7.87
CA GLY A 134 -11.50 0.24 -6.87
C GLY A 134 -10.46 -0.83 -7.25
N LEU A 135 -10.45 -1.26 -8.51
CA LEU A 135 -9.43 -2.18 -9.03
C LEU A 135 -8.03 -1.55 -9.03
N PHE A 136 -7.91 -0.30 -9.48
CA PHE A 136 -6.64 0.42 -9.48
C PHE A 136 -6.05 0.54 -8.07
N PHE A 137 -6.84 0.97 -7.09
CA PHE A 137 -6.38 1.05 -5.70
C PHE A 137 -5.98 -0.30 -5.12
N THR A 138 -6.70 -1.37 -5.46
CA THR A 138 -6.36 -2.72 -5.00
C THR A 138 -5.01 -3.17 -5.56
N MET A 139 -4.73 -2.90 -6.84
CA MET A 139 -3.45 -3.21 -7.48
C MET A 139 -2.31 -2.39 -6.86
N GLN A 140 -2.48 -1.08 -6.70
CA GLN A 140 -1.47 -0.20 -6.08
C GLN A 140 -1.15 -0.61 -4.64
N PHE A 141 -2.17 -0.97 -3.86
CA PHE A 141 -1.96 -1.44 -2.50
C PHE A 141 -1.17 -2.75 -2.44
N GLN A 142 -1.44 -3.69 -3.36
CA GLN A 142 -0.68 -4.94 -3.45
C GLN A 142 0.78 -4.70 -3.83
N GLU A 143 1.06 -3.81 -4.78
CA GLU A 143 2.42 -3.46 -5.17
C GLU A 143 3.18 -2.80 -4.01
N LEU A 144 2.55 -1.86 -3.31
CA LEU A 144 3.14 -1.21 -2.15
C LEU A 144 3.43 -2.22 -1.03
N ALA A 145 2.49 -3.11 -0.72
CA ALA A 145 2.68 -4.14 0.30
C ALA A 145 3.87 -5.07 -0.05
N LYS A 146 3.98 -5.51 -1.31
CA LYS A 146 5.11 -6.32 -1.78
C LYS A 146 6.43 -5.57 -1.71
N ALA A 147 6.47 -4.31 -2.14
CA ALA A 147 7.68 -3.49 -2.09
C ALA A 147 8.18 -3.31 -0.65
N VAL A 148 7.29 -2.94 0.28
CA VAL A 148 7.62 -2.77 1.70
C VAL A 148 8.10 -4.08 2.33
N THR A 149 7.45 -5.20 2.01
CA THR A 149 7.84 -6.51 2.54
C THR A 149 9.19 -6.96 2.01
N SER A 150 9.45 -6.83 0.68
CA SER A 150 10.72 -7.24 0.07
C SER A 150 11.90 -6.40 0.58
N GLU A 151 11.72 -5.10 0.69
CA GLU A 151 12.73 -4.19 1.22
C GLU A 151 12.98 -4.43 2.72
N GLY A 152 11.91 -4.65 3.48
CA GLY A 152 11.99 -5.04 4.89
C GLY A 152 12.75 -6.33 5.12
N VAL A 153 12.54 -7.38 4.30
CA VAL A 153 13.32 -8.63 4.36
C VAL A 153 14.79 -8.37 4.10
N SER A 154 15.13 -7.55 3.10
CA SER A 154 16.51 -7.21 2.79
C SER A 154 17.20 -6.49 3.95
N ILE A 155 16.55 -5.48 4.52
CA ILE A 155 17.09 -4.73 5.67
C ILE A 155 17.32 -5.65 6.87
N VAL A 156 16.32 -6.47 7.24
CA VAL A 156 16.41 -7.37 8.40
C VAL A 156 17.50 -8.43 8.18
N THR A 157 17.64 -8.94 6.95
CA THR A 157 18.70 -9.90 6.60
C THR A 157 20.08 -9.25 6.74
N ASN A 158 20.28 -8.06 6.19
CA ASN A 158 21.55 -7.33 6.30
C ASN A 158 21.89 -7.01 7.77
N MET A 159 20.93 -6.55 8.56
CA MET A 159 21.12 -6.34 10.00
C MET A 159 21.49 -7.63 10.73
N GLY A 160 20.88 -8.75 10.34
CA GLY A 160 21.21 -10.06 10.86
C GLY A 160 22.66 -10.47 10.53
N GLU A 161 23.07 -10.29 9.28
CA GLU A 161 24.46 -10.56 8.86
C GLU A 161 25.48 -9.72 9.64
N GLU A 162 25.21 -8.42 9.78
CA GLU A 162 26.08 -7.52 10.56
C GLU A 162 26.13 -7.90 12.02
N THR A 163 25.00 -8.28 12.61
CA THR A 163 24.94 -8.76 14.00
C THR A 163 25.80 -10.00 14.20
N ILE A 164 25.74 -10.98 13.29
CA ILE A 164 26.56 -12.19 13.36
C ILE A 164 28.05 -11.83 13.22
N ALA A 165 28.40 -10.91 12.31
CA ALA A 165 29.77 -10.45 12.16
C ALA A 165 30.28 -9.74 13.44
N TYR A 166 29.43 -8.95 14.07
CA TYR A 166 29.73 -8.31 15.34
C TYR A 166 29.97 -9.32 16.47
N ILE A 167 29.12 -10.35 16.56
CA ILE A 167 29.28 -11.43 17.54
C ILE A 167 30.59 -12.18 17.30
N ALA A 168 30.88 -12.57 16.04
CA ALA A 168 32.13 -13.22 15.70
C ALA A 168 33.35 -12.42 16.17
N LYS A 169 33.36 -11.15 15.90
CA LYS A 169 34.44 -10.21 16.26
C LYS A 169 34.55 -10.01 17.78
N SER A 170 33.43 -9.85 18.46
CA SER A 170 33.40 -9.73 19.93
C SER A 170 33.95 -11.01 20.60
N VAL A 171 33.50 -12.18 20.14
CA VAL A 171 33.95 -13.47 20.68
C VAL A 171 35.46 -13.69 20.39
N ALA A 172 35.91 -13.33 19.18
CA ALA A 172 37.33 -13.39 18.84
C ALA A 172 38.19 -12.52 19.80
N THR A 173 37.73 -11.30 20.10
CA THR A 173 38.41 -10.42 21.06
C THR A 173 38.42 -11.00 22.48
N GLN A 174 37.30 -11.52 22.96
CA GLN A 174 37.20 -12.19 24.27
C GLN A 174 38.14 -13.39 24.37
N CYS A 175 38.15 -14.23 23.34
CA CYS A 175 39.05 -15.38 23.28
C CYS A 175 40.54 -14.95 23.28
N LYS A 176 40.89 -13.87 22.54
CA LYS A 176 42.23 -13.31 22.55
C LYS A 176 42.68 -12.91 23.97
N ILE A 177 41.86 -12.08 24.65
CA ILE A 177 42.16 -11.63 26.01
C ILE A 177 42.37 -12.81 26.97
N TYR A 178 41.51 -13.84 26.84
CA TYR A 178 41.64 -15.04 27.67
C TYR A 178 42.92 -15.81 27.38
N LEU A 179 43.24 -16.07 26.10
CA LEU A 179 44.46 -16.78 25.69
C LEU A 179 45.72 -16.00 26.07
N ASP A 180 45.75 -14.69 25.94
CA ASP A 180 46.88 -13.84 26.37
C ASP A 180 47.11 -13.93 27.88
N SER A 181 46.06 -14.12 28.68
CA SER A 181 46.14 -14.26 30.14
C SER A 181 46.38 -15.71 30.62
N HIS A 182 46.21 -16.69 29.73
CA HIS A 182 46.39 -18.12 30.02
C HIS A 182 47.27 -18.81 28.97
N PRO A 183 48.57 -18.42 28.84
CA PRO A 183 49.45 -18.93 27.79
C PRO A 183 49.76 -20.43 27.92
N GLN A 184 49.49 -21.03 29.08
CA GLN A 184 49.67 -22.46 29.36
C GLN A 184 48.47 -23.33 28.90
N LEU A 185 47.35 -22.75 28.48
CA LEU A 185 46.17 -23.50 28.08
C LEU A 185 46.41 -24.20 26.73
N ASP A 186 46.44 -25.54 26.74
CA ASP A 186 46.56 -26.31 25.50
C ASP A 186 45.27 -26.29 24.68
N LYS A 187 45.40 -26.23 23.37
CA LYS A 187 44.26 -26.25 22.46
C LYS A 187 43.36 -27.47 22.61
N LYS A 188 43.89 -28.59 23.07
CA LYS A 188 43.11 -29.80 23.36
C LYS A 188 42.14 -29.61 24.51
N ASP A 189 42.42 -28.65 25.40
CA ASP A 189 41.59 -28.34 26.56
C ASP A 189 40.56 -27.23 26.30
N PHE A 190 40.58 -26.58 25.13
CA PHE A 190 39.66 -25.49 24.79
C PHE A 190 38.18 -25.87 24.91
N ASN A 191 37.81 -27.13 24.63
CA ASN A 191 36.41 -27.56 24.77
C ASN A 191 36.10 -28.14 26.16
N THR A 192 37.11 -28.47 26.97
CA THR A 192 36.97 -29.04 28.33
C THR A 192 37.13 -27.98 29.42
N ASP A 193 37.93 -26.93 29.20
CA ASP A 193 37.98 -25.79 30.10
C ASP A 193 36.62 -25.03 30.08
N PRO A 194 35.92 -25.01 31.23
CA PRO A 194 34.55 -24.45 31.25
C PRO A 194 34.51 -22.95 31.00
N ASN A 195 35.55 -22.22 31.37
CA ASN A 195 35.62 -20.77 31.21
C ASN A 195 35.90 -20.41 29.75
N PHE A 196 36.92 -21.05 29.16
CA PHE A 196 37.25 -20.80 27.76
C PHE A 196 36.13 -21.27 26.82
N LYS A 197 35.59 -22.46 27.05
CA LYS A 197 34.43 -22.95 26.27
C LYS A 197 33.25 -21.99 26.29
N LYS A 198 32.92 -21.41 27.45
CA LYS A 198 31.84 -20.45 27.59
C LYS A 198 32.08 -19.18 26.79
N LEU A 199 33.36 -18.77 26.62
CA LEU A 199 33.73 -17.61 25.78
C LEU A 199 33.70 -17.98 24.28
N ALA A 200 34.26 -19.13 23.91
CA ALA A 200 34.42 -19.52 22.51
C ALA A 200 33.13 -20.07 21.87
N VAL A 201 32.25 -20.67 22.69
CA VAL A 201 30.98 -21.29 22.24
C VAL A 201 29.80 -20.53 22.84
N GLN A 202 29.43 -19.45 22.21
CA GLN A 202 28.29 -18.61 22.59
C GLN A 202 27.09 -18.86 21.69
N LYS A 203 25.90 -18.57 22.20
CA LYS A 203 24.66 -18.65 21.44
C LYS A 203 24.54 -17.48 20.46
N VAL A 204 24.15 -17.75 19.22
CA VAL A 204 23.88 -16.76 18.17
C VAL A 204 22.43 -16.90 17.71
N GLY A 205 21.60 -15.92 18.01
CA GLY A 205 20.16 -16.03 17.75
C GLY A 205 19.49 -17.13 18.57
N MET A 206 18.50 -17.82 18.03
CA MET A 206 17.78 -18.89 18.72
C MET A 206 18.49 -20.22 18.64
N THR A 207 19.05 -20.57 17.49
CA THR A 207 19.64 -21.92 17.23
C THR A 207 21.08 -21.86 16.77
N GLY A 208 21.63 -20.68 16.51
CA GLY A 208 23.01 -20.49 16.11
C GLY A 208 23.99 -20.54 17.28
N TYR A 209 25.25 -20.61 16.95
CA TYR A 209 26.35 -20.69 17.92
C TYR A 209 27.65 -20.20 17.30
N THR A 210 28.63 -19.91 18.17
CA THR A 210 30.02 -19.69 17.79
C THR A 210 30.82 -20.95 18.02
N ALA A 211 31.89 -21.16 17.25
CA ALA A 211 32.84 -22.25 17.37
C ALA A 211 34.24 -21.73 17.09
N LEU A 212 35.25 -22.37 17.71
CA LEU A 212 36.64 -22.02 17.48
C LEU A 212 37.34 -23.14 16.71
N TYR A 213 38.02 -22.76 15.63
CA TYR A 213 38.84 -23.65 14.84
C TYR A 213 40.24 -23.07 14.57
N GLU A 214 41.16 -23.91 14.11
CA GLU A 214 42.54 -23.53 13.83
C GLU A 214 42.78 -23.48 12.33
N LEU A 215 43.55 -22.49 11.88
CA LEU A 215 44.10 -22.47 10.53
C LEU A 215 45.02 -23.64 10.31
N PRO A 216 45.09 -24.22 9.09
CA PRO A 216 45.85 -25.41 8.84
C PRO A 216 47.32 -25.17 9.10
N GLY A 217 47.94 -26.09 9.86
CA GLY A 217 49.36 -26.15 10.05
C GLY A 217 50.08 -26.82 8.86
N PRO A 218 51.32 -27.28 9.07
CA PRO A 218 52.09 -28.01 8.04
C PRO A 218 51.42 -29.29 7.53
N ASP A 219 50.51 -29.87 8.33
CA ASP A 219 49.70 -31.05 8.00
C ASP A 219 48.52 -30.72 7.05
N GLY A 220 48.21 -29.43 6.82
CA GLY A 220 47.13 -29.01 5.96
C GLY A 220 45.71 -29.28 6.51
N ILE A 221 45.58 -29.71 7.77
CA ILE A 221 44.33 -30.16 8.36
C ILE A 221 43.62 -29.03 9.10
N TRP A 222 42.33 -28.84 8.81
CA TRP A 222 41.47 -27.88 9.49
C TRP A 222 40.76 -28.55 10.67
N ARG A 223 41.05 -28.14 11.89
CA ARG A 223 40.48 -28.72 13.11
C ARG A 223 39.68 -27.71 13.92
N THR A 224 38.52 -28.14 14.39
CA THR A 224 37.73 -27.39 15.37
C THR A 224 38.12 -27.79 16.78
N TRP A 225 38.45 -26.85 17.66
CA TRP A 225 38.90 -27.09 19.02
C TRP A 225 37.86 -26.77 20.08
N ALA A 226 36.89 -25.86 19.81
CA ALA A 226 35.76 -25.63 20.70
C ALA A 226 34.46 -25.54 19.88
N HIS A 227 33.50 -26.38 20.25
CA HIS A 227 32.25 -26.50 19.50
C HIS A 227 31.10 -26.96 20.41
N ALA A 228 29.83 -26.56 20.08
CA ALA A 228 28.61 -26.97 20.78
C ALA A 228 28.39 -28.50 20.68
N ASN A 229 28.71 -29.10 19.52
CA ASN A 229 28.68 -30.55 19.33
C ASN A 229 30.08 -31.11 19.59
N PRO A 230 30.26 -31.92 20.66
CA PRO A 230 31.57 -32.48 21.02
C PRO A 230 32.13 -33.43 19.96
N ASN A 231 31.31 -34.06 19.14
CA ASN A 231 31.73 -35.00 18.10
C ASN A 231 32.51 -34.35 16.96
N ILE A 232 32.53 -33.03 16.87
CA ILE A 232 33.21 -32.25 15.84
C ILE A 232 34.59 -31.76 16.36
N VAL A 233 34.84 -31.85 17.67
CA VAL A 233 36.07 -31.36 18.28
C VAL A 233 37.24 -32.29 17.93
N GLY A 234 38.33 -31.71 17.41
CA GLY A 234 39.57 -32.42 17.07
C GLY A 234 39.57 -33.20 15.75
N ILE A 235 38.41 -33.29 15.06
CA ILE A 235 38.34 -33.99 13.77
C ILE A 235 38.86 -33.14 12.62
N ASP A 236 39.25 -33.78 11.53
CA ASP A 236 39.50 -33.14 10.25
C ASP A 236 38.14 -32.70 9.64
N MET A 237 37.92 -31.37 9.54
CA MET A 237 36.69 -30.80 9.02
C MET A 237 36.44 -31.13 7.54
N SER A 238 37.48 -31.55 6.80
CA SER A 238 37.33 -32.02 5.42
C SER A 238 36.52 -33.31 5.31
N THR A 239 36.47 -34.13 6.37
CA THR A 239 35.69 -35.37 6.44
C THR A 239 34.19 -35.15 6.42
N LEU A 240 33.73 -33.90 6.70
CA LEU A 240 32.31 -33.52 6.55
C LEU A 240 31.83 -33.58 5.10
N LYS A 241 32.75 -33.72 4.12
CA LYS A 241 32.40 -33.90 2.71
C LYS A 241 31.47 -35.10 2.50
N ASP A 242 31.70 -36.19 3.22
CA ASP A 242 30.90 -37.41 3.09
C ASP A 242 29.48 -37.26 3.61
N SER A 243 29.28 -36.46 4.66
CA SER A 243 27.99 -36.21 5.28
C SER A 243 27.19 -35.09 4.57
N LEU A 244 27.87 -34.04 4.15
CA LEU A 244 27.24 -32.85 3.49
C LEU A 244 27.10 -33.02 1.99
N LYS A 245 27.89 -33.91 1.35
CA LYS A 245 27.84 -34.19 -0.11
C LYS A 245 27.92 -32.93 -0.94
N GLU A 246 26.89 -32.70 -1.73
CA GLU A 246 26.75 -31.50 -2.62
C GLU A 246 26.70 -30.14 -1.88
N ASN A 247 26.37 -30.15 -0.58
CA ASN A 247 26.33 -28.92 0.24
C ASN A 247 27.70 -28.57 0.84
N PHE A 248 28.69 -29.48 0.81
CA PHE A 248 30.01 -29.26 1.36
C PHE A 248 30.77 -28.10 0.71
N PRO A 249 30.83 -27.93 -0.62
CA PRO A 249 31.61 -26.86 -1.24
C PRO A 249 31.22 -25.45 -0.77
N GLY A 250 29.93 -25.19 -0.53
CA GLY A 250 29.45 -23.89 -0.02
C GLY A 250 29.97 -23.61 1.38
N PHE A 251 29.85 -24.58 2.28
CA PHE A 251 30.44 -24.51 3.64
C PHE A 251 31.95 -24.33 3.60
N TRP A 252 32.64 -25.20 2.87
CA TRP A 252 34.10 -25.26 2.83
C TRP A 252 34.71 -23.94 2.28
N LYS A 253 34.11 -23.38 1.26
CA LYS A 253 34.53 -22.10 0.68
C LYS A 253 34.58 -20.98 1.72
N ILE A 254 33.56 -20.87 2.59
CA ILE A 254 33.50 -19.82 3.61
C ILE A 254 34.46 -20.13 4.73
N TYR A 255 34.47 -21.40 5.19
CA TYR A 255 35.29 -21.88 6.30
C TYR A 255 36.79 -21.69 6.06
N THR A 256 37.26 -21.90 4.82
CA THR A 256 38.69 -21.84 4.45
C THR A 256 39.11 -20.48 3.83
N ALA A 257 38.21 -19.57 3.55
CA ALA A 257 38.54 -18.29 2.91
C ALA A 257 39.01 -17.19 3.88
N VAL A 258 38.92 -17.44 5.19
CA VAL A 258 39.40 -16.52 6.22
C VAL A 258 40.91 -16.34 6.15
N LYS A 259 41.39 -15.11 6.33
CA LYS A 259 42.81 -14.76 6.39
C LYS A 259 43.05 -13.86 7.59
N PRO A 260 44.32 -13.75 8.10
CA PRO A 260 44.63 -12.70 9.06
C PRO A 260 44.14 -11.33 8.58
N HIS A 261 43.42 -10.62 9.41
CA HIS A 261 42.82 -9.29 9.14
C HIS A 261 41.73 -9.25 8.03
N LYS A 262 41.24 -10.41 7.55
CA LYS A 262 40.17 -10.47 6.58
C LYS A 262 39.15 -11.56 6.94
N ASP A 263 37.98 -11.12 7.39
CA ASP A 263 36.88 -12.03 7.66
C ASP A 263 36.39 -12.70 6.37
N SER A 264 35.86 -13.92 6.51
CA SER A 264 35.10 -14.58 5.47
C SER A 264 33.64 -14.68 5.90
N LYS A 265 32.71 -14.46 4.99
CA LYS A 265 31.28 -14.59 5.26
C LYS A 265 30.52 -15.10 4.05
N GLY A 266 29.41 -15.75 4.30
CA GLY A 266 28.53 -16.20 3.23
C GLY A 266 27.44 -17.15 3.68
N TYR A 267 26.64 -17.51 2.69
CA TYR A 267 25.53 -18.45 2.83
C TYR A 267 25.95 -19.84 2.39
N TYR A 268 25.46 -20.87 3.12
CA TYR A 268 25.67 -22.28 2.79
C TYR A 268 24.50 -23.13 3.27
N ASN A 269 24.30 -24.27 2.63
CA ASN A 269 23.29 -25.22 3.04
C ASN A 269 23.86 -26.22 4.04
N TRP A 270 23.13 -26.44 5.12
CA TRP A 270 23.51 -27.39 6.15
C TRP A 270 22.47 -28.49 6.28
N LYS A 271 22.96 -29.76 6.37
CA LYS A 271 22.09 -30.89 6.61
C LYS A 271 22.00 -31.15 8.12
N ASP A 272 20.79 -30.97 8.66
CA ASP A 272 20.51 -31.23 10.06
C ASP A 272 20.48 -32.72 10.39
N PRO A 273 20.55 -33.10 11.68
CA PRO A 273 20.47 -34.51 12.11
C PRO A 273 19.17 -35.21 11.69
N ASP A 274 18.09 -34.46 11.50
CA ASP A 274 16.80 -34.96 11.01
C ASP A 274 16.72 -35.11 9.49
N GLY A 275 17.84 -34.84 8.79
CA GLY A 275 18.00 -34.95 7.35
C GLY A 275 17.52 -33.73 6.55
N ARG A 276 16.93 -32.73 7.18
CA ARG A 276 16.51 -31.49 6.51
C ARG A 276 17.73 -30.66 6.12
N ILE A 277 17.65 -30.06 4.90
CA ILE A 277 18.65 -29.11 4.42
C ILE A 277 18.09 -27.71 4.64
N ARG A 278 18.83 -26.90 5.42
CA ARG A 278 18.45 -25.53 5.72
C ARG A 278 19.59 -24.57 5.41
N PRO A 279 19.28 -23.38 4.87
CA PRO A 279 20.29 -22.36 4.61
C PRO A 279 20.77 -21.74 5.93
N LYS A 280 22.09 -21.67 6.10
CA LYS A 280 22.78 -20.98 7.19
C LYS A 280 23.61 -19.82 6.65
N PHE A 281 23.84 -18.84 7.50
CA PHE A 281 24.84 -17.81 7.30
C PHE A 281 26.00 -18.03 8.29
N MET A 282 27.22 -17.82 7.85
CA MET A 282 28.42 -17.95 8.68
C MET A 282 29.36 -16.78 8.45
N VAL A 283 29.97 -16.33 9.53
CA VAL A 283 31.06 -15.36 9.53
C VAL A 283 32.23 -16.01 10.26
N CYS A 284 33.42 -16.02 9.65
CA CYS A 284 34.64 -16.49 10.24
C CYS A 284 35.61 -15.31 10.44
N THR A 285 36.02 -15.05 11.67
CA THR A 285 36.91 -13.95 12.07
C THR A 285 38.16 -14.53 12.76
N ALA A 286 39.35 -14.18 12.27
CA ALA A 286 40.59 -14.59 12.87
C ALA A 286 40.82 -13.93 14.24
N ILE A 287 41.31 -14.69 15.21
CA ILE A 287 41.75 -14.18 16.51
C ILE A 287 43.16 -13.58 16.31
N GLU A 288 43.26 -12.29 16.47
CA GLU A 288 44.47 -11.51 16.19
C GLU A 288 45.68 -12.03 16.97
N GLY A 289 46.80 -12.20 16.29
CA GLY A 289 48.04 -12.70 16.87
C GLY A 289 48.06 -14.22 17.15
N THR A 290 47.07 -14.97 16.67
CA THR A 290 46.96 -16.42 16.82
C THR A 290 46.66 -17.13 15.50
N ASN A 291 46.71 -18.46 15.48
CA ASN A 291 46.24 -19.27 14.35
C ASN A 291 44.77 -19.72 14.50
N TYR A 292 44.03 -19.12 15.42
CA TYR A 292 42.67 -19.52 15.70
C TYR A 292 41.65 -18.57 15.03
N VAL A 293 40.48 -19.12 14.75
CA VAL A 293 39.38 -18.43 14.07
C VAL A 293 38.08 -18.74 14.82
N ILE A 294 37.26 -17.72 15.00
CA ILE A 294 35.90 -17.86 15.47
C ILE A 294 34.95 -17.93 14.25
N ALA A 295 34.18 -19.00 14.16
CA ALA A 295 33.04 -19.10 13.25
C ALA A 295 31.77 -18.81 14.05
N ALA A 296 31.02 -17.79 13.67
CA ALA A 296 29.67 -17.54 14.16
C ALA A 296 28.66 -17.91 13.06
N THR A 297 27.68 -18.74 13.39
CA THR A 297 26.70 -19.23 12.41
C THR A 297 25.30 -19.31 12.99
N THR A 298 24.29 -19.06 12.14
CA THR A 298 22.88 -19.30 12.46
C THR A 298 22.04 -19.57 11.21
N TYR A 299 20.79 -20.02 11.37
CA TYR A 299 19.87 -20.26 10.27
C TYR A 299 19.22 -18.95 9.82
N ILE A 300 19.09 -18.77 8.49
CA ILE A 300 18.55 -17.53 7.89
C ILE A 300 17.06 -17.37 8.18
N ASP A 301 16.34 -18.47 8.24
CA ASP A 301 14.91 -18.47 8.54
C ASP A 301 14.57 -17.87 9.90
N GLU A 302 15.51 -17.82 10.85
CA GLU A 302 15.33 -17.12 12.13
C GLU A 302 15.21 -15.61 11.98
N PHE A 303 15.98 -15.00 11.07
CA PHE A 303 15.89 -13.57 10.81
C PHE A 303 14.61 -13.21 10.04
N ASN A 304 14.17 -14.11 9.16
CA ASN A 304 13.02 -13.86 8.29
C ASN A 304 11.69 -14.22 8.94
N GLN A 305 11.65 -14.88 10.10
CA GLN A 305 10.39 -15.22 10.78
C GLN A 305 9.51 -14.01 11.10
N PRO A 306 10.01 -12.90 11.66
CA PRO A 306 9.20 -11.73 11.90
C PRO A 306 8.60 -11.16 10.61
N MET A 307 9.39 -11.17 9.52
CA MET A 307 8.94 -10.67 8.22
C MET A 307 7.92 -11.59 7.55
N LYS A 308 8.09 -12.91 7.64
CA LYS A 308 7.08 -13.88 7.18
C LYS A 308 5.75 -13.74 7.92
N ASN A 309 5.81 -13.45 9.22
CA ASN A 309 4.61 -13.19 10.01
C ASN A 309 3.94 -11.88 9.59
N LEU A 310 4.74 -10.84 9.30
CA LEU A 310 4.24 -9.58 8.78
C LEU A 310 3.63 -9.73 7.38
N GLU A 311 4.26 -10.50 6.51
CA GLU A 311 3.76 -10.83 5.17
C GLU A 311 2.39 -11.52 5.24
N LYS A 312 2.26 -12.57 6.07
CA LYS A 312 0.97 -13.24 6.30
C LYS A 312 -0.09 -12.29 6.84
N ALA A 313 0.26 -11.46 7.82
CA ALA A 313 -0.66 -10.45 8.35
C ALA A 313 -1.08 -9.44 7.27
N ALA A 314 -0.15 -8.99 6.42
CA ALA A 314 -0.44 -8.11 5.30
C ALA A 314 -1.35 -8.76 4.25
N GLU A 315 -1.14 -10.05 3.93
CA GLU A 315 -2.01 -10.82 3.03
C GLU A 315 -3.44 -10.97 3.58
N GLU A 316 -3.58 -11.29 4.88
CA GLU A 316 -4.87 -11.39 5.54
C GLU A 316 -5.60 -10.04 5.56
N HIS A 317 -4.90 -8.95 5.87
CA HIS A 317 -5.46 -7.59 5.81
C HIS A 317 -5.87 -7.21 4.39
N THR A 318 -5.04 -7.49 3.38
CA THR A 318 -5.34 -7.22 1.97
C THR A 318 -6.59 -7.97 1.51
N SER A 319 -6.71 -9.24 1.89
CA SER A 319 -7.90 -10.06 1.60
C SER A 319 -9.16 -9.49 2.23
N ARG A 320 -9.08 -9.06 3.49
CA ARG A 320 -10.20 -8.45 4.23
C ARG A 320 -10.63 -7.12 3.61
N VAL A 321 -9.66 -6.24 3.26
CA VAL A 321 -9.92 -4.96 2.59
C VAL A 321 -10.54 -5.17 1.21
N ARG A 322 -10.06 -6.13 0.43
CA ARG A 322 -10.63 -6.50 -0.87
C ARG A 322 -12.09 -6.94 -0.75
N ASN A 323 -12.40 -7.82 0.19
CA ASN A 323 -13.77 -8.32 0.40
C ASN A 323 -14.70 -7.19 0.88
N LEU A 324 -14.21 -6.29 1.75
CA LEU A 324 -14.96 -5.11 2.17
C LEU A 324 -15.23 -4.17 1.01
N ASN A 325 -14.24 -3.90 0.14
CA ASN A 325 -14.41 -3.09 -1.06
C ASN A 325 -15.46 -3.68 -2.00
N ILE A 326 -15.44 -4.99 -2.23
CA ILE A 326 -16.46 -5.68 -3.04
C ILE A 326 -17.86 -5.50 -2.42
N LEU A 327 -17.99 -5.66 -1.11
CA LEU A 327 -19.25 -5.46 -0.40
C LEU A 327 -19.76 -4.01 -0.55
N ILE A 328 -18.90 -3.02 -0.34
CA ILE A 328 -19.24 -1.60 -0.50
C ILE A 328 -19.70 -1.33 -1.94
N LEU A 329 -19.00 -1.88 -2.93
CA LEU A 329 -19.33 -1.72 -4.35
C LEU A 329 -20.71 -2.33 -4.69
N LEU A 330 -21.03 -3.50 -4.14
CA LEU A 330 -22.34 -4.13 -4.29
C LEU A 330 -23.45 -3.31 -3.64
N VAL A 331 -23.25 -2.81 -2.43
CA VAL A 331 -24.22 -1.95 -1.73
C VAL A 331 -24.42 -0.65 -2.51
N ALA A 332 -23.34 -0.01 -2.97
CA ALA A 332 -23.43 1.20 -3.79
C ALA A 332 -24.17 0.94 -5.10
N LEU A 333 -23.95 -0.19 -5.76
CA LEU A 333 -24.65 -0.60 -6.98
C LEU A 333 -26.17 -0.68 -6.76
N VAL A 334 -26.59 -1.35 -5.68
CA VAL A 334 -28.01 -1.53 -5.36
C VAL A 334 -28.66 -0.20 -5.02
N LEU A 335 -28.04 0.61 -4.17
CA LEU A 335 -28.56 1.91 -3.76
C LEU A 335 -28.65 2.89 -4.96
N PHE A 336 -27.55 3.03 -5.70
CA PHE A 336 -27.51 3.93 -6.85
C PHE A 336 -28.44 3.49 -7.97
N GLY A 337 -28.47 2.18 -8.27
CA GLY A 337 -29.39 1.61 -9.24
C GLY A 337 -30.85 1.80 -8.86
N GLY A 338 -31.18 1.64 -7.58
CA GLY A 338 -32.52 1.90 -7.04
C GLY A 338 -32.93 3.35 -7.20
N ILE A 339 -32.08 4.29 -6.76
CA ILE A 339 -32.33 5.73 -6.87
C ILE A 339 -32.54 6.15 -8.33
N VAL A 340 -31.61 5.78 -9.23
CA VAL A 340 -31.68 6.09 -10.66
C VAL A 340 -32.91 5.49 -11.30
N SER A 341 -33.30 4.25 -10.95
CA SER A 341 -34.47 3.59 -11.48
C SER A 341 -35.77 4.29 -11.09
N ILE A 342 -35.91 4.66 -9.80
CA ILE A 342 -37.09 5.37 -9.28
C ILE A 342 -37.20 6.76 -9.94
N PHE A 343 -36.09 7.50 -9.98
CA PHE A 343 -36.06 8.83 -10.59
C PHE A 343 -36.42 8.78 -12.08
N ASN A 344 -35.82 7.84 -12.81
CA ASN A 344 -36.05 7.66 -14.24
C ASN A 344 -37.51 7.24 -14.55
N HIS A 345 -38.09 6.37 -13.71
CA HIS A 345 -39.47 5.94 -13.85
C HIS A 345 -40.45 7.14 -13.68
N LYS A 346 -40.25 7.94 -12.62
CA LYS A 346 -41.08 9.13 -12.33
C LYS A 346 -40.94 10.18 -13.43
N LEU A 347 -39.74 10.55 -13.85
CA LEU A 347 -39.45 11.55 -14.84
C LEU A 347 -40.04 11.17 -16.23
N THR A 348 -39.73 9.96 -16.68
CA THR A 348 -40.22 9.48 -17.99
C THR A 348 -41.73 9.32 -18.00
N GLY A 349 -42.34 8.97 -16.87
CA GLY A 349 -43.80 8.91 -16.72
C GLY A 349 -44.42 10.26 -16.96
N LYS A 350 -43.98 11.34 -16.28
CA LYS A 350 -44.47 12.71 -16.44
C LYS A 350 -44.29 13.24 -17.88
N ILE A 351 -43.10 12.99 -18.49
CA ILE A 351 -42.83 13.40 -19.88
C ILE A 351 -43.80 12.71 -20.87
N LYS A 352 -44.05 11.40 -20.67
CA LYS A 352 -44.99 10.66 -21.53
C LYS A 352 -46.41 11.16 -21.40
N GLU A 353 -46.84 11.52 -20.21
CA GLU A 353 -48.18 12.12 -19.96
C GLU A 353 -48.33 13.48 -20.65
N LEU A 354 -47.31 14.34 -20.57
CA LEU A 354 -47.29 15.62 -21.31
C LEU A 354 -47.29 15.45 -22.82
N THR A 355 -46.53 14.45 -23.32
CA THR A 355 -46.55 14.12 -24.75
C THR A 355 -47.94 13.67 -25.20
N ASN A 356 -48.59 12.79 -24.43
CA ASN A 356 -49.97 12.37 -24.74
C ASN A 356 -50.95 13.53 -24.67
N ALA A 357 -50.79 14.47 -23.70
CA ALA A 357 -51.64 15.67 -23.62
C ALA A 357 -51.46 16.54 -24.88
N ALA A 358 -50.22 16.80 -25.30
CA ALA A 358 -49.95 17.55 -26.53
C ALA A 358 -50.51 16.86 -27.78
N ASP A 359 -50.42 15.53 -27.89
CA ASP A 359 -51.00 14.75 -29.00
C ASP A 359 -52.55 14.90 -29.03
N ARG A 360 -53.21 14.84 -27.89
CA ARG A 360 -54.67 15.05 -27.77
C ARG A 360 -55.09 16.45 -28.18
N ILE A 361 -54.35 17.49 -27.75
CA ILE A 361 -54.57 18.87 -28.17
C ILE A 361 -54.43 19.00 -29.69
N SER A 362 -53.45 18.36 -30.31
CA SER A 362 -53.19 18.42 -31.74
C SER A 362 -54.32 17.85 -32.61
N ILE A 363 -55.07 16.90 -32.10
CA ILE A 363 -56.24 16.32 -32.79
C ILE A 363 -57.57 17.00 -32.42
N GLY A 364 -57.50 18.10 -31.62
CA GLY A 364 -58.68 18.91 -31.28
C GLY A 364 -59.42 18.44 -30.03
N GLU A 365 -58.92 17.50 -29.28
CA GLU A 365 -59.45 17.15 -27.97
C GLU A 365 -58.96 18.19 -26.94
N LEU A 366 -59.87 19.12 -26.55
CA LEU A 366 -59.52 20.22 -25.66
C LEU A 366 -60.21 20.12 -24.29
N ASP A 367 -61.12 19.16 -24.10
CA ASP A 367 -61.90 19.02 -22.88
C ASP A 367 -61.34 18.00 -21.91
N PHE A 368 -60.08 18.15 -21.54
CA PHE A 368 -59.43 17.34 -20.50
C PHE A 368 -58.47 18.21 -19.64
N GLU A 369 -58.24 17.79 -18.42
CA GLU A 369 -57.36 18.47 -17.47
C GLU A 369 -55.96 17.84 -17.45
N ILE A 370 -54.91 18.63 -17.54
CA ILE A 370 -53.54 18.19 -17.35
C ILE A 370 -53.23 18.17 -15.85
N LYS A 371 -53.15 16.96 -15.23
CA LYS A 371 -53.04 16.80 -13.78
C LYS A 371 -51.59 16.74 -13.26
N ILE A 372 -50.58 17.09 -14.08
CA ILE A 372 -49.20 17.02 -13.68
C ILE A 372 -48.86 18.23 -12.82
N ARG A 373 -48.61 17.97 -11.52
CA ARG A 373 -48.06 18.96 -10.57
C ARG A 373 -46.63 18.65 -10.28
N SER A 374 -45.72 19.54 -10.59
CA SER A 374 -44.31 19.44 -10.31
C SER A 374 -43.74 20.83 -10.02
N ASN A 375 -42.79 20.94 -9.11
CA ASN A 375 -42.09 22.19 -8.80
C ASN A 375 -40.71 22.26 -9.50
N ASP A 376 -40.66 21.72 -10.72
CA ASP A 376 -39.47 21.67 -11.56
C ASP A 376 -39.85 22.12 -13.00
N GLU A 377 -38.89 22.08 -13.91
CA GLU A 377 -39.08 22.44 -15.32
C GLU A 377 -40.18 21.62 -16.01
N ILE A 378 -40.53 20.46 -15.48
CA ILE A 378 -41.65 19.64 -15.97
C ILE A 378 -43.00 20.29 -15.59
N GLY A 379 -43.05 20.94 -14.41
CA GLY A 379 -44.20 21.71 -13.98
C GLY A 379 -44.44 22.95 -14.86
N ASP A 380 -43.37 23.69 -15.16
CA ASP A 380 -43.40 24.84 -16.05
C ASP A 380 -43.87 24.46 -17.46
N LEU A 381 -43.38 23.30 -17.96
CA LEU A 381 -43.81 22.76 -19.26
C LEU A 381 -45.30 22.33 -19.23
N ALA A 382 -45.77 21.74 -18.15
CA ALA A 382 -47.20 21.38 -18.00
C ALA A 382 -48.11 22.61 -18.04
N GLU A 383 -47.70 23.70 -17.33
CA GLU A 383 -48.45 24.96 -17.34
C GLU A 383 -48.43 25.62 -18.72
N ALA A 384 -47.28 25.59 -19.43
CA ALA A 384 -47.21 26.14 -20.80
C ALA A 384 -48.15 25.40 -21.78
N ILE A 385 -48.21 24.05 -21.69
CA ILE A 385 -49.10 23.23 -22.49
C ILE A 385 -50.57 23.52 -22.12
N THR A 386 -50.90 23.74 -20.85
CA THR A 386 -52.25 24.11 -20.39
C THR A 386 -52.65 25.46 -20.95
N ARG A 387 -51.76 26.46 -20.87
CA ARG A 387 -52.03 27.80 -21.48
C ARG A 387 -52.25 27.72 -23.00
N MET A 388 -51.49 26.84 -23.68
CA MET A 388 -51.70 26.60 -25.12
C MET A 388 -53.06 25.95 -25.40
N GLN A 389 -53.47 24.94 -24.62
CA GLN A 389 -54.78 24.29 -24.70
C GLN A 389 -55.92 25.32 -24.55
N ASP A 390 -55.87 26.18 -23.54
CA ASP A 390 -56.87 27.22 -23.29
C ASP A 390 -56.95 28.26 -24.42
N SER A 391 -55.77 28.68 -24.94
CA SER A 391 -55.72 29.61 -26.10
C SER A 391 -56.41 29.04 -27.34
N ILE A 392 -56.15 27.75 -27.64
CA ILE A 392 -56.78 27.08 -28.80
C ILE A 392 -58.26 26.93 -28.56
N ARG A 393 -58.70 26.54 -27.36
CA ARG A 393 -60.13 26.40 -27.00
C ARG A 393 -60.86 27.73 -27.19
N ILE A 394 -60.34 28.83 -26.65
CA ILE A 394 -60.94 30.19 -26.80
C ILE A 394 -61.00 30.60 -28.27
N SER A 395 -59.95 30.30 -29.04
CA SER A 395 -59.93 30.63 -30.47
C SER A 395 -61.01 29.91 -31.28
N ILE A 396 -61.16 28.62 -31.01
CA ILE A 396 -62.23 27.81 -31.64
C ILE A 396 -63.63 28.27 -31.23
N GLU A 397 -63.84 28.58 -29.94
CA GLU A 397 -65.11 29.12 -29.48
C GLU A 397 -65.42 30.48 -30.12
N ARG A 398 -64.46 31.38 -30.30
CA ARG A 398 -64.65 32.66 -31.02
C ARG A 398 -64.97 32.43 -32.49
N LEU A 399 -64.35 31.49 -33.16
CA LEU A 399 -64.66 31.13 -34.55
C LEU A 399 -66.06 30.52 -34.70
N ARG A 400 -66.51 29.70 -33.78
CA ARG A 400 -67.86 29.12 -33.74
C ARG A 400 -68.90 30.22 -33.57
N ARG A 401 -68.70 31.18 -32.64
CA ARG A 401 -69.59 32.34 -32.42
C ARG A 401 -69.70 33.27 -33.66
N ARG A 402 -68.60 33.44 -34.41
CA ARG A 402 -68.58 34.23 -35.64
C ARG A 402 -69.27 33.55 -36.81
N LYS A 403 -69.36 32.23 -36.86
CA LYS A 403 -70.02 31.51 -37.94
C LYS A 403 -71.49 31.23 -37.66
N GLY A 404 -72.05 31.70 -36.54
CA GLY A 404 -73.46 31.57 -36.21
C GLY A 404 -73.97 30.15 -35.99
N LEU A 405 -73.07 29.26 -35.57
CA LEU A 405 -73.32 27.85 -35.17
C LEU A 405 -73.39 27.78 -33.65
#